data_996dd1b69fe8376f9ebe7360017370a1
#
_entry.id   996dd1b69fe8376f9ebe7360017370a1
#
_cell.length_a   1.000
_cell.length_b   1.000
_cell.length_c   1.000
_cell.angle_alpha   90.00
_cell.angle_beta   90.00
_cell.angle_gamma   90.00
#
_symmetry.space_group_name_H-M   'P 1'
#
loop_
_entity.id
_entity.type
_entity.pdbx_description
1 polymer ?
#
loop_
_entity_poly.entity_id
_entity_poly.type
_entity_poly.pdbx_seq_one_letter_code
_entity_poly.pdbx_strand_id
1 'polypeptide(L)' 'MAPRKEDAVTPISQLGYEACRDELMEVVRALEQGGLDLDASLTLWERGEQLAKRCEEHLAGARKRIEDALAAGQADEA' A
#
# COMPACT_ATOMS: atom_id res chain seq x y z
N MET A 1 -23.63 -14.01 2.59
CA MET A 1 -23.82 -12.65 2.18
C MET A 1 -22.55 -12.05 1.62
N ALA A 2 -22.68 -11.43 0.47
CA ALA A 2 -21.52 -10.83 -0.15
C ALA A 2 -21.03 -9.65 0.69
N PRO A 3 -19.74 -9.45 0.76
CA PRO A 3 -19.23 -8.28 1.48
C PRO A 3 -19.66 -7.03 0.77
N ARG A 4 -20.01 -6.05 1.53
CA ARG A 4 -20.36 -4.78 0.98
C ARG A 4 -19.11 -3.93 0.86
N LYS A 5 -19.27 -2.82 0.16
CA LYS A 5 -18.14 -1.92 -0.01
C LYS A 5 -17.61 -1.43 1.33
N GLU A 6 -18.50 -1.21 2.26
CA GLU A 6 -18.07 -0.78 3.57
C GLU A 6 -17.19 -1.81 4.23
N ASP A 7 -17.55 -3.07 4.03
CA ASP A 7 -16.75 -4.15 4.62
C ASP A 7 -15.39 -4.23 3.99
N ALA A 8 -15.32 -3.87 2.71
CA ALA A 8 -14.06 -3.92 1.98
C ALA A 8 -13.21 -2.69 2.22
N VAL A 9 -13.78 -1.63 2.78
CA VAL A 9 -13.03 -0.40 3.01
C VAL A 9 -12.31 -0.52 4.34
N THR A 10 -11.15 -1.10 4.30
CA THR A 10 -10.30 -1.23 5.47
C THR A 10 -9.46 0.03 5.61
N PRO A 11 -9.32 0.56 6.83
CA PRO A 11 -8.42 1.69 7.00
C PRO A 11 -7.04 1.33 6.47
N ILE A 12 -6.46 2.27 5.77
CA ILE A 12 -5.17 2.02 5.12
C ILE A 12 -4.11 1.65 6.14
N SER A 13 -4.18 2.21 7.33
CA SER A 13 -3.20 1.90 8.37
C SER A 13 -3.24 0.44 8.80
N GLN A 14 -4.31 -0.28 8.47
CA GLN A 14 -4.44 -1.68 8.84
C GLN A 14 -4.13 -2.63 7.69
N LEU A 15 -3.85 -2.11 6.51
CA LEU A 15 -3.56 -2.95 5.36
C LEU A 15 -2.13 -3.48 5.42
N GLY A 16 -1.97 -4.77 5.15
CA GLY A 16 -0.65 -5.33 4.92
C GLY A 16 -0.13 -4.91 3.56
N TYR A 17 1.12 -5.26 3.30
CA TYR A 17 1.77 -4.80 2.07
C TYR A 17 1.06 -5.31 0.82
N GLU A 18 0.78 -6.61 0.77
CA GLU A 18 0.21 -7.19 -0.44
C GLU A 18 -1.18 -6.62 -0.74
N ALA A 19 -2.01 -6.48 0.31
CA ALA A 19 -3.34 -5.92 0.12
C ALA A 19 -3.24 -4.46 -0.31
N CYS A 20 -2.32 -3.72 0.27
CA CYS A 20 -2.13 -2.32 -0.05
C CYS A 20 -1.67 -2.17 -1.50
N ARG A 21 -0.72 -2.99 -1.92
CA ARG A 21 -0.21 -2.97 -3.28
C ARG A 21 -1.29 -3.35 -4.28
N ASP A 22 -2.08 -4.37 -3.96
CA ASP A 22 -3.14 -4.80 -4.86
C ASP A 22 -4.17 -3.71 -5.06
N GLU A 23 -4.57 -3.04 -3.99
CA GLU A 23 -5.53 -1.97 -4.10
C GLU A 23 -4.94 -0.79 -4.86
N LEU A 24 -3.68 -0.48 -4.63
CA LEU A 24 -3.03 0.60 -5.36
C LEU A 24 -3.03 0.33 -6.85
N MET A 25 -2.75 -0.92 -7.24
CA MET A 25 -2.76 -1.26 -8.64
C MET A 25 -4.15 -1.11 -9.26
N GLU A 26 -5.20 -1.43 -8.50
CA GLU A 26 -6.56 -1.23 -8.98
C GLU A 26 -6.87 0.25 -9.16
N VAL A 27 -6.42 1.08 -8.24
CA VAL A 27 -6.62 2.52 -8.35
C VAL A 27 -5.94 3.06 -9.61
N VAL A 28 -4.70 2.66 -9.83
CA VAL A 28 -3.95 3.09 -11.00
C VAL A 28 -4.65 2.66 -12.28
N ARG A 29 -5.12 1.41 -12.30
CA ARG A 29 -5.82 0.89 -13.47
C ARG A 29 -7.09 1.68 -13.76
N ALA A 30 -7.85 2.00 -12.71
CA ALA A 30 -9.07 2.77 -12.89
C ALA A 30 -8.77 4.17 -13.42
N LEU A 31 -7.71 4.79 -12.91
CA LEU A 31 -7.33 6.12 -13.40
C LEU A 31 -6.85 6.06 -14.85
N GLU A 32 -6.12 5.01 -15.21
CA GLU A 32 -5.63 4.88 -16.57
C GLU A 32 -6.74 4.63 -17.57
N GLN A 33 -7.78 3.92 -17.16
CA GLN A 33 -8.92 3.69 -18.04
C GLN A 33 -9.66 4.97 -18.37
N GLY A 34 -9.65 5.92 -17.44
CA GLY A 34 -10.35 7.18 -17.67
C GLY A 34 -11.85 7.01 -17.57
N GLY A 35 -12.56 8.02 -18.08
CA GLY A 35 -14.01 8.00 -18.05
C GLY A 35 -14.63 8.43 -16.74
N LEU A 36 -13.83 8.78 -15.75
CA LEU A 36 -14.32 9.27 -14.48
C LEU A 36 -14.45 10.79 -14.52
N ASP A 37 -15.44 11.31 -13.79
CA ASP A 37 -15.49 12.76 -13.67
C ASP A 37 -14.35 13.23 -12.76
N LEU A 38 -14.20 14.54 -12.68
CA LEU A 38 -13.07 15.10 -11.96
C LEU A 38 -13.09 14.73 -10.49
N ASP A 39 -14.26 14.84 -9.85
CA ASP A 39 -14.34 14.55 -8.43
C ASP A 39 -13.98 13.10 -8.14
N ALA A 40 -14.49 12.17 -8.96
CA ALA A 40 -14.18 10.76 -8.77
C ALA A 40 -12.69 10.50 -8.99
N SER A 41 -12.11 11.16 -9.99
CA SER A 41 -10.68 10.99 -10.27
C SER A 41 -9.83 11.49 -9.11
N LEU A 42 -10.20 12.62 -8.53
CA LEU A 42 -9.47 13.18 -7.41
C LEU A 42 -9.57 12.28 -6.17
N THR A 43 -10.77 11.75 -5.93
CA THR A 43 -10.95 10.84 -4.79
C THR A 43 -10.08 9.60 -4.95
N LEU A 44 -10.07 9.03 -6.14
CA LEU A 44 -9.22 7.87 -6.41
C LEU A 44 -7.75 8.21 -6.28
N TRP A 45 -7.37 9.36 -6.79
CA TRP A 45 -5.97 9.78 -6.71
C TRP A 45 -5.53 9.94 -5.27
N GLU A 46 -6.39 10.55 -4.44
CA GLU A 46 -6.06 10.70 -3.03
C GLU A 46 -5.91 9.36 -2.34
N ARG A 47 -6.81 8.43 -2.67
CA ARG A 47 -6.70 7.08 -2.11
C ARG A 47 -5.40 6.43 -2.55
N GLY A 48 -5.05 6.59 -3.82
CA GLY A 48 -3.80 6.05 -4.35
C GLY A 48 -2.58 6.61 -3.65
N GLU A 49 -2.60 7.90 -3.35
CA GLU A 49 -1.49 8.52 -2.63
C GLU A 49 -1.31 7.89 -1.26
N GLN A 50 -2.41 7.69 -0.56
CA GLN A 50 -2.34 7.10 0.77
C GLN A 50 -1.88 5.66 0.72
N LEU A 51 -2.33 4.92 -0.30
CA LEU A 51 -1.89 3.54 -0.47
C LEU A 51 -0.40 3.47 -0.79
N ALA A 52 0.05 4.36 -1.66
CA ALA A 52 1.47 4.38 -1.99
C ALA A 52 2.33 4.69 -0.77
N LYS A 53 1.86 5.61 0.05
CA LYS A 53 2.58 5.93 1.27
C LYS A 53 2.64 4.74 2.21
N ARG A 54 1.54 4.01 2.33
CA ARG A 54 1.51 2.84 3.20
C ARG A 54 2.43 1.74 2.67
N CYS A 55 2.46 1.53 1.36
CA CYS A 55 3.40 0.59 0.77
C CYS A 55 4.83 0.97 1.10
N GLU A 56 5.14 2.26 1.02
CA GLU A 56 6.48 2.73 1.31
C GLU A 56 6.84 2.48 2.77
N GLU A 57 5.89 2.66 3.67
CA GLU A 57 6.13 2.37 5.08
C GLU A 57 6.48 0.91 5.28
N HIS A 58 5.76 0.02 4.61
CA HIS A 58 6.06 -1.41 4.70
C HIS A 58 7.44 -1.73 4.16
N LEU A 59 7.79 -1.14 3.04
CA LEU A 59 9.09 -1.40 2.44
C LEU A 59 10.22 -0.85 3.30
N ALA A 60 10.01 0.31 3.89
CA ALA A 60 11.01 0.88 4.79
C ALA A 60 11.22 -0.01 6.01
N GLY A 61 10.12 -0.55 6.55
CA GLY A 61 10.23 -1.47 7.66
C GLY A 61 10.96 -2.75 7.30
N ALA A 62 10.67 -3.28 6.12
CA ALA A 62 11.35 -4.47 5.65
C ALA A 62 12.85 -4.22 5.45
N ARG A 63 13.16 -3.06 4.88
CA ARG A 63 14.56 -2.69 4.67
C ARG A 63 15.31 -2.61 6.00
N LYS A 64 14.67 -2.03 6.98
CA LYS A 64 15.31 -1.92 8.29
C LYS A 64 15.56 -3.30 8.90
N ARG A 65 14.61 -4.20 8.75
CA ARG A 65 14.78 -5.56 9.28
C ARG A 65 15.95 -6.25 8.61
N ILE A 66 16.11 -6.05 7.31
CA ILE A 66 17.23 -6.66 6.58
C ILE A 66 18.54 -6.05 7.07
N GLU A 67 18.57 -4.73 7.23
CA GLU A 67 19.78 -4.07 7.71
C GLU A 67 20.16 -4.54 9.10
N ASP A 68 19.15 -4.67 9.97
CA ASP A 68 19.41 -5.14 11.33
C ASP A 68 19.94 -6.58 11.33
N ALA A 69 19.38 -7.42 10.47
CA ALA A 69 19.84 -8.81 10.37
C ALA A 69 21.25 -8.90 9.84
N LEU A 70 21.58 -8.09 8.86
CA LEU A 70 22.93 -8.07 8.32
C LEU A 70 23.93 -7.56 9.36
N ALA A 71 23.54 -6.53 10.11
CA ALA A 71 24.41 -6.02 11.15
C ALA A 71 24.66 -7.08 12.23
N ALA A 72 23.61 -7.80 12.61
CA ALA A 72 23.74 -8.86 13.59
C ALA A 72 24.66 -9.98 13.09
N GLY A 73 24.51 -10.35 11.80
CA GLY A 73 25.37 -11.35 11.21
C GLY A 73 26.82 -10.92 11.19
N GLN A 74 27.05 -9.65 10.88
CA GLN A 74 28.41 -9.14 10.89
C GLN A 74 29.01 -9.13 12.30
N ALA A 75 28.18 -8.78 13.27
CA ALA A 75 28.63 -8.79 14.65
C ALA A 75 29.00 -10.20 15.09
N ASP A 76 28.22 -11.18 14.66
CA ASP A 76 28.50 -12.57 15.00
C ASP A 76 29.83 -13.06 14.40
N GLU A 77 30.12 -12.56 13.21
CA GLU A 77 31.37 -12.95 12.56
C GLU A 77 32.62 -12.30 13.18
N ALA A 78 32.37 -11.16 13.80
CA ALA A 78 33.51 -10.47 14.44
C ALA A 78 33.90 -11.17 15.71
#